data_3a5bad077763cc1831ee0c8ea7ec937e
#
_entry.id   3a5bad077763cc1831ee0c8ea7ec937e
#
_cell.length_a   1.000
_cell.length_b   1.000
_cell.length_c   1.000
_cell.angle_alpha   90.00
_cell.angle_beta   90.00
_cell.angle_gamma   90.00
#
_symmetry.space_group_name_H-M   'P 1'
#
loop_
_entity.id
_entity.type
_entity.pdbx_description
1 polymer ?
#
loop_
_entity_poly.entity_id
_entity_poly.type
_entity_poly.pdbx_seq_one_letter_code
_entity_poly.pdbx_strand_id
1 'polypeptide(L)'
;MNLELAPLSTKWRVKSVNPDPSDEDRARHLEEIGFLRGEPVAVLARAFPGGDPMVVRIGLSTFALRRAEARCIEIEADTPSV
;
A
#
# COMPACT_ATOMS: atom_id res chain seq x y z
N MET A 1 -10.28 -3.56 -2.46
CA MET A 1 -9.96 -2.11 -2.57
C MET A 1 -8.45 -1.97 -2.61
N ASN A 2 -7.94 -1.11 -3.45
CA ASN A 2 -6.51 -0.88 -3.48
C ASN A 2 -6.09 0.22 -2.48
N LEU A 3 -4.79 0.25 -2.17
CA LEU A 3 -4.24 1.13 -1.14
C LEU A 3 -4.39 2.62 -1.48
N GLU A 4 -4.41 2.98 -2.76
CA GLU A 4 -4.59 4.37 -3.16
C GLU A 4 -5.89 4.96 -2.63
N LEU A 5 -6.93 4.14 -2.48
CA LEU A 5 -8.26 4.56 -2.06
C LEU A 5 -8.45 4.55 -0.55
N ALA A 6 -7.47 4.06 0.21
CA ALA A 6 -7.62 3.93 1.66
C ALA A 6 -7.70 5.29 2.34
N PRO A 7 -8.65 5.49 3.28
CA PRO A 7 -8.68 6.70 4.09
C PRO A 7 -7.42 6.83 4.95
N LEU A 8 -7.03 8.06 5.26
CA LEU A 8 -5.87 8.31 6.12
C LEU A 8 -6.04 7.67 7.50
N SER A 9 -4.95 7.11 8.00
CA SER A 9 -4.85 6.59 9.37
C SER A 9 -5.84 5.48 9.70
N THR A 10 -6.27 4.72 8.68
CA THR A 10 -7.10 3.53 8.87
C THR A 10 -6.25 2.27 8.75
N LYS A 11 -6.64 1.21 9.45
CA LYS A 11 -5.88 -0.03 9.53
C LYS A 11 -6.36 -1.03 8.49
N TRP A 12 -5.43 -1.53 7.69
CA TRP A 12 -5.67 -2.51 6.65
C TRP A 12 -4.59 -3.58 6.67
N ARG A 13 -4.81 -4.66 5.95
CA ARG A 13 -3.79 -5.68 5.67
C ARG A 13 -3.60 -5.81 4.19
N VAL A 14 -2.37 -6.11 3.79
CA VAL A 14 -2.07 -6.41 2.39
C VAL A 14 -2.73 -7.74 2.03
N LYS A 15 -3.55 -7.73 0.98
CA LYS A 15 -4.16 -8.94 0.42
C LYS A 15 -3.28 -9.54 -0.66
N SER A 16 -2.84 -8.69 -1.57
CA SER A 16 -1.98 -9.11 -2.68
C SER A 16 -1.33 -7.89 -3.31
N VAL A 17 -0.27 -8.13 -4.07
CA VAL A 17 0.33 -7.11 -4.92
C VAL A 17 0.12 -7.55 -6.36
N ASN A 18 -0.61 -6.74 -7.13
CA ASN A 18 -0.96 -7.05 -8.49
C ASN A 18 0.12 -6.58 -9.47
N PRO A 19 0.37 -7.32 -10.55
CA PRO A 19 1.31 -6.86 -11.56
C PRO A 19 0.81 -5.59 -12.25
N ASP A 20 1.74 -4.74 -12.67
CA ASP A 20 1.44 -3.52 -13.40
C ASP A 20 1.87 -3.71 -14.86
N PRO A 21 0.94 -3.66 -15.82
CA PRO A 21 1.30 -3.84 -17.23
C PRO A 21 2.29 -2.80 -17.75
N SER A 22 2.37 -1.63 -17.14
CA SER A 22 3.28 -0.57 -17.56
C SER A 22 4.65 -0.66 -16.89
N ASP A 23 4.83 -1.53 -15.90
CA ASP A 23 6.09 -1.69 -15.18
C ASP A 23 6.18 -3.12 -14.61
N GLU A 24 6.89 -3.99 -15.31
CA GLU A 24 6.98 -5.41 -14.97
C GLU A 24 7.63 -5.67 -13.60
N ASP A 25 8.51 -4.79 -13.16
CA ASP A 25 9.26 -4.98 -11.92
C ASP A 25 8.57 -4.37 -10.70
N ARG A 26 7.51 -3.61 -10.92
CA ARG A 26 6.85 -2.86 -9.82
C ARG A 26 6.33 -3.77 -8.72
N ALA A 27 5.60 -4.82 -9.06
CA ALA A 27 5.05 -5.74 -8.07
C ALA A 27 6.16 -6.41 -7.26
N ARG A 28 7.21 -6.88 -7.93
CA ARG A 28 8.34 -7.51 -7.26
C ARG A 28 9.05 -6.52 -6.33
N HIS A 29 9.26 -5.30 -6.78
CA HIS A 29 9.89 -4.25 -5.96
C HIS A 29 9.08 -3.97 -4.70
N LEU A 30 7.76 -3.86 -4.83
CA LEU A 30 6.88 -3.62 -3.68
C LEU A 30 6.95 -4.77 -2.68
N GLU A 31 6.98 -6.01 -3.16
CA GLU A 31 7.12 -7.16 -2.28
C GLU A 31 8.48 -7.17 -1.58
N GLU A 32 9.55 -6.82 -2.29
CA GLU A 32 10.90 -6.76 -1.73
C GLU A 32 11.03 -5.75 -0.60
N ILE A 33 10.32 -4.63 -0.66
CA ILE A 33 10.37 -3.62 0.39
C ILE A 33 9.39 -3.86 1.53
N GLY A 34 8.60 -4.95 1.46
CA GLY A 34 7.79 -5.38 2.60
C GLY A 34 6.30 -5.51 2.38
N PHE A 35 5.78 -5.20 1.19
CA PHE A 35 4.34 -5.32 0.94
C PHE A 35 3.99 -6.78 0.69
N LEU A 36 3.98 -7.54 1.76
CA LEU A 36 3.71 -8.98 1.74
C LEU A 36 2.32 -9.25 2.29
N ARG A 37 1.69 -10.30 1.78
CA ARG A 37 0.35 -10.70 2.21
C ARG A 37 0.27 -10.84 3.72
N GLY A 38 -0.76 -10.22 4.30
CA GLY A 38 -1.02 -10.29 5.74
C GLY A 38 -0.34 -9.19 6.54
N GLU A 39 0.60 -8.45 5.95
CA GLU A 39 1.26 -7.36 6.67
C GLU A 39 0.31 -6.19 6.91
N PRO A 40 0.32 -5.59 8.11
CA PRO A 40 -0.49 -4.40 8.37
C PRO A 40 0.01 -3.22 7.56
N VAL A 41 -0.92 -2.44 7.03
CA VAL A 41 -0.62 -1.31 6.17
C VAL A 41 -1.58 -0.16 6.46
N ALA A 42 -1.09 1.06 6.39
CA ALA A 42 -1.91 2.27 6.55
C ALA A 42 -1.32 3.42 5.75
N VAL A 43 -2.21 4.27 5.23
CA VAL A 43 -1.79 5.53 4.60
C VAL A 43 -1.77 6.60 5.69
N LEU A 44 -0.60 7.19 5.93
CA LEU A 44 -0.42 8.17 7.01
C LEU A 44 -0.62 9.60 6.54
N ALA A 45 -0.25 9.89 5.30
CA ALA A 45 -0.33 11.23 4.74
C ALA A 45 -0.34 11.18 3.22
N ARG A 46 -0.81 12.27 2.61
CA ARG A 46 -0.74 12.46 1.16
C ARG A 46 -0.14 13.83 0.90
N ALA A 47 0.75 13.92 -0.09
CA ALA A 47 1.37 15.18 -0.44
C ALA A 47 0.34 16.17 -0.98
N PHE A 48 0.53 17.43 -0.70
CA PHE A 48 -0.30 18.51 -1.21
C PHE A 48 0.49 19.33 -2.26
N PRO A 49 -0.13 19.70 -3.38
CA PRO A 49 -1.47 19.32 -3.84
C PRO A 49 -1.46 17.97 -4.56
N GLY A 50 -2.63 17.36 -4.74
CA GLY A 50 -2.81 16.20 -5.61
C GLY A 50 -2.63 14.83 -4.97
N GLY A 51 -2.09 14.75 -3.75
CA GLY A 51 -2.00 13.50 -3.03
C GLY A 51 -0.91 12.53 -3.48
N ASP A 52 0.08 12.98 -4.26
CA ASP A 52 1.17 12.16 -4.78
C ASP A 52 2.51 12.83 -4.49
N PRO A 53 3.45 12.18 -3.79
CA PRO A 53 3.38 10.82 -3.27
C PRO A 53 2.56 10.69 -1.99
N MET A 54 2.32 9.45 -1.56
CA MET A 54 1.66 9.12 -0.29
C MET A 54 2.68 8.54 0.68
N VAL A 55 2.52 8.85 1.96
CA VAL A 55 3.34 8.23 3.02
C VAL A 55 2.57 7.02 3.54
N VAL A 56 3.20 5.85 3.46
CA VAL A 56 2.57 4.57 3.79
C VAL A 56 3.38 3.85 4.83
N ARG A 57 2.71 3.37 5.87
CA ARG A 57 3.32 2.49 6.85
C ARG A 57 3.03 1.06 6.47
N ILE A 58 4.06 0.24 6.41
CA ILE A 58 3.97 -1.20 6.16
C ILE A 58 4.75 -1.93 7.25
N GLY A 59 4.06 -2.73 8.06
CA GLY A 59 4.67 -3.31 9.24
C GLY A 59 5.20 -2.21 10.16
N LEU A 60 6.49 -2.21 10.41
CA LEU A 60 7.17 -1.19 11.23
C LEU A 60 7.92 -0.15 10.39
N SER A 61 7.81 -0.24 9.07
CA SER A 61 8.54 0.64 8.15
C SER A 61 7.61 1.70 7.54
N THR A 62 8.19 2.80 7.10
CA THR A 62 7.46 3.88 6.44
C THR A 62 8.12 4.19 5.11
N PHE A 63 7.32 4.28 4.05
CA PHE A 63 7.79 4.55 2.70
C PHE A 63 6.94 5.63 2.04
N ALA A 64 7.54 6.37 1.11
CA ALA A 64 6.81 7.23 0.19
C ALA A 64 6.51 6.42 -1.07
N LEU A 65 5.23 6.29 -1.40
CA LEU A 65 4.78 5.58 -2.60
C LEU A 65 4.12 6.53 -3.56
N ARG A 66 4.37 6.32 -4.84
CA ARG A 66 3.57 6.96 -5.89
C ARG A 66 2.18 6.35 -5.91
N ARG A 67 1.19 7.14 -6.33
CA ARG A 67 -0.19 6.64 -6.46
C ARG A 67 -0.27 5.41 -7.36
N ALA A 68 0.50 5.38 -8.44
CA ALA A 68 0.54 4.24 -9.35
C ALA A 68 1.03 2.97 -8.66
N GLU A 69 1.97 3.09 -7.73
CA GLU A 69 2.45 1.96 -6.94
C GLU A 69 1.37 1.49 -5.95
N ALA A 70 0.71 2.42 -5.28
CA ALA A 70 -0.35 2.10 -4.33
C ALA A 70 -1.54 1.39 -4.99
N ARG A 71 -1.83 1.69 -6.25
CA ARG A 71 -2.89 1.00 -7.00
C ARG A 71 -2.64 -0.48 -7.17
N CYS A 72 -1.38 -0.89 -7.16
CA CYS A 72 -1.02 -2.30 -7.30
C CYS A 72 -1.23 -3.09 -6.01
N ILE A 73 -1.38 -2.42 -4.89
CA ILE A 73 -1.51 -3.08 -3.59
C ILE A 73 -2.98 -3.24 -3.24
N GLU A 74 -3.47 -4.47 -3.30
CA GLU A 74 -4.81 -4.81 -2.89
C GLU A 74 -4.83 -4.98 -1.38
N ILE A 75 -5.80 -4.36 -0.71
CA ILE A 75 -5.92 -4.38 0.75
C ILE A 75 -7.25 -4.95 1.20
N GLU A 76 -7.27 -5.46 2.42
CA GLU A 76 -8.47 -5.97 3.08
C GLU A 76 -8.50 -5.47 4.52
N ALA A 77 -9.67 -5.54 5.13
CA ALA A 77 -9.86 -5.05 6.49
C ALA A 77 -8.92 -5.76 7.47
N ASP A 78 -8.32 -4.99 8.38
CA ASP A 78 -7.50 -5.54 9.45
C ASP A 78 -8.41 -5.91 10.62
N THR A 79 -9.15 -7.01 10.46
CA THR A 79 -10.01 -7.52 11.51
C THR A 79 -9.27 -8.59 12.29
N PRO A 80 -9.25 -8.51 13.61
CA PRO A 80 -8.60 -9.56 14.41
C PRO A 80 -9.30 -10.89 14.18
N SER A 81 -8.51 -11.94 13.98
CA SER A 81 -8.99 -13.31 13.99
C SER A 81 -9.45 -13.65 15.40
N VAL A 82 -10.66 -14.08 15.51
CA VAL A 82 -11.20 -14.50 16.80
C VAL A 82 -10.97 -15.98 17.00
#